data_15a0ffe322616ccd68e369f349c7d2c6
#
_entry.id   15a0ffe322616ccd68e369f349c7d2c6
#
_cell.length_a   1.000
_cell.length_b   1.000
_cell.length_c   1.000
_cell.angle_alpha   90.00
_cell.angle_beta   90.00
_cell.angle_gamma   90.00
#
_symmetry.space_group_name_H-M   'P 1'
#
loop_
_entity.id
_entity.type
_entity.pdbx_description
1 polymer ?
#
loop_
_entity_poly.entity_id
_entity_poly.type
_entity_poly.pdbx_seq_one_letter_code
_entity_poly.pdbx_strand_id
1 'polypeptide(L)'
;MKSEVSVNRIGPRRLALFAILLALPFIGQPGRGNFDRFLPGIGTVTAQQMNATLVNAASYANDAAAGIAPDSLGALYGQFVTQGGQSYPAPPGVTPLPTTLGGVSVSIGGKPALLFFVGTGQINLLVPADLADGNAAIVVTNSDTTTRTGTVKIVRSEPGVFTALSSGAGTAAALTTRDGNTYNFVSNADGSGKSVDPGTREQLNYLVLFGTGIRKTPATNAGDANGVAEAVTVTIQGIPVPVYYAGPAPGFVGLDQINVSIPPELAGFGTVRVRVKTATREANNVTLNIGGVLPVVRLTPIGEAQTVNGELTADDQVQAGADSNTYFIDGYVFTTTAPNTTLAIDMRSARFNTQVLLFRIQNGALTQIGQDDDTGAYGSLTSANNTDSLLLATIPAAGQYAIFASSSDQQANGLGTYTLNVTTNVMQQISYGQTVNGQIAVTDYKNSANTYLDIYTFTGVINETLRIGLSSAVFDSFVILQDNDGDPPLAFDDNAGGGFNSQITSHRLMTSGTFIIIATPFEPNRTGAYSLSLTRLSTTAINPGGDQLNLVGGKSSVGPGRNPEMATFSFVRSARFRPASERQVSIEP
;
A
#
# COMPACT_ATOMS: atom_id res chain seq x y z
N MET A 1 -2.38 20.04 32.88
CA MET A 1 -2.54 18.61 33.17
C MET A 1 -3.75 18.11 32.40
N LYS A 2 -3.53 17.54 31.21
CA LYS A 2 -4.60 16.85 30.46
C LYS A 2 -4.78 15.49 31.14
N SER A 3 -5.99 15.16 31.58
CA SER A 3 -6.33 13.83 32.06
C SER A 3 -6.20 12.86 30.90
N GLU A 4 -5.14 12.07 30.84
CA GLU A 4 -5.07 10.93 29.93
C GLU A 4 -6.25 10.00 30.23
N VAL A 5 -7.11 9.87 29.22
CA VAL A 5 -8.22 8.91 29.27
C VAL A 5 -7.60 7.51 29.40
N SER A 6 -7.82 6.86 30.52
CA SER A 6 -7.30 5.49 30.75
C SER A 6 -8.09 4.49 29.90
N VAL A 7 -7.67 4.29 28.65
CA VAL A 7 -8.23 3.31 27.70
C VAL A 7 -7.51 1.96 27.81
N ASN A 8 -6.79 1.73 28.91
CA ASN A 8 -5.89 0.59 29.02
C ASN A 8 -6.57 -0.78 29.03
N ARG A 9 -7.77 -0.93 29.63
CA ARG A 9 -8.46 -2.22 29.65
C ARG A 9 -9.98 -2.02 29.74
N ILE A 10 -10.71 -2.71 28.89
CA ILE A 10 -12.18 -2.80 29.01
C ILE A 10 -12.53 -3.86 30.06
N GLY A 11 -13.32 -3.49 31.05
CA GLY A 11 -13.74 -4.43 32.11
C GLY A 11 -14.70 -5.52 31.59
N PRO A 12 -14.68 -6.71 32.22
CA PRO A 12 -15.35 -7.94 31.72
C PRO A 12 -16.87 -7.82 31.52
N ARG A 13 -17.57 -6.97 32.29
CA ARG A 13 -19.04 -6.82 32.17
C ARG A 13 -19.50 -6.12 30.87
N ARG A 14 -18.63 -5.34 30.20
CA ARG A 14 -18.95 -4.62 28.97
C ARG A 14 -18.54 -5.40 27.71
N LEU A 15 -17.56 -6.29 27.84
CA LEU A 15 -17.17 -7.24 26.80
C LEU A 15 -18.14 -8.43 26.66
N ALA A 16 -18.95 -8.75 27.69
CA ALA A 16 -19.87 -9.89 27.65
C ALA A 16 -20.88 -9.80 26.50
N LEU A 17 -21.35 -8.59 26.18
CA LEU A 17 -22.28 -8.37 25.04
C LEU A 17 -21.57 -8.58 23.69
N PHE A 18 -20.26 -8.31 23.61
CA PHE A 18 -19.45 -8.48 22.41
C PHE A 18 -19.01 -9.93 22.20
N ALA A 19 -18.72 -10.65 23.28
CA ALA A 19 -18.40 -12.07 23.23
C ALA A 19 -19.57 -12.93 22.73
N ILE A 20 -20.82 -12.52 23.00
CA ILE A 20 -22.02 -13.16 22.44
C ILE A 20 -22.08 -12.96 20.91
N LEU A 21 -21.71 -11.78 20.40
CA LEU A 21 -21.64 -11.51 18.96
C LEU A 21 -20.45 -12.22 18.27
N LEU A 22 -19.30 -12.35 18.96
CA LEU A 22 -18.14 -13.12 18.46
C LEU A 22 -18.33 -14.64 18.56
N ALA A 23 -19.17 -15.11 19.50
CA ALA A 23 -19.46 -16.53 19.67
C ALA A 23 -20.52 -17.05 18.68
N LEU A 24 -21.45 -16.19 18.21
CA LEU A 24 -22.50 -16.57 17.26
C LEU A 24 -21.96 -17.03 15.89
N PRO A 25 -20.88 -16.45 15.32
CA PRO A 25 -20.31 -16.95 14.07
C PRO A 25 -19.51 -18.25 14.22
N PHE A 26 -19.13 -18.64 15.43
CA PHE A 26 -18.51 -19.94 15.69
C PHE A 26 -19.48 -21.13 15.60
N ILE A 27 -20.79 -20.87 15.48
CA ILE A 27 -21.84 -21.89 15.36
C ILE A 27 -22.26 -21.94 13.87
N GLY A 28 -21.49 -22.69 13.07
CA GLY A 28 -21.95 -23.27 11.81
C GLY A 28 -22.19 -22.34 10.63
N GLN A 29 -21.16 -22.11 9.83
CA GLN A 29 -21.31 -21.97 8.38
C GLN A 29 -20.77 -23.26 7.74
N PRO A 30 -21.59 -24.02 6.98
CA PRO A 30 -21.07 -25.14 6.21
C PRO A 30 -20.24 -24.59 5.03
N GLY A 31 -18.92 -24.73 5.11
CA GLY A 31 -18.04 -24.47 3.99
C GLY A 31 -18.43 -25.38 2.83
N ARG A 32 -18.89 -24.81 1.71
CA ARG A 32 -19.03 -25.52 0.44
C ARG A 32 -17.64 -25.77 -0.13
N GLY A 33 -17.05 -26.91 0.23
CA GLY A 33 -15.93 -27.51 -0.47
C GLY A 33 -16.37 -28.84 -1.05
N ASN A 34 -16.42 -28.94 -2.36
CA ASN A 34 -16.65 -30.20 -3.07
C ASN A 34 -15.50 -31.16 -2.80
N PHE A 35 -15.78 -32.22 -2.03
CA PHE A 35 -14.95 -33.43 -1.99
C PHE A 35 -15.88 -34.65 -2.08
N ASP A 36 -16.19 -35.06 -3.31
CA ASP A 36 -16.72 -36.38 -3.59
C ASP A 36 -15.64 -37.26 -4.20
N ARG A 37 -15.59 -38.50 -3.64
CA ARG A 37 -14.99 -39.75 -4.11
C ARG A 37 -13.72 -40.18 -3.41
N PHE A 38 -13.90 -41.18 -2.51
CA PHE A 38 -13.17 -42.47 -2.60
C PHE A 38 -13.90 -43.58 -1.82
N LEU A 39 -13.93 -44.78 -2.39
CA LEU A 39 -14.61 -46.00 -1.94
C LEU A 39 -13.82 -46.79 -0.89
N PRO A 40 -14.43 -47.74 -0.15
CA PRO A 40 -13.89 -48.31 1.07
C PRO A 40 -13.00 -49.56 0.81
N GLY A 41 -11.90 -49.66 1.56
CA GLY A 41 -11.10 -50.87 1.70
C GLY A 41 -10.87 -51.19 3.18
N ILE A 42 -11.25 -52.35 3.60
CA ILE A 42 -11.11 -52.94 4.94
C ILE A 42 -9.63 -53.19 5.24
N GLY A 43 -9.10 -52.70 6.34
CA GLY A 43 -7.74 -53.03 6.78
C GLY A 43 -7.31 -52.29 8.05
N THR A 44 -6.99 -53.06 9.10
CA THR A 44 -6.17 -52.75 10.29
C THR A 44 -6.16 -51.30 10.81
N VAL A 45 -6.46 -51.12 12.09
CA VAL A 45 -6.42 -49.84 12.82
C VAL A 45 -4.99 -49.28 12.79
N THR A 46 -4.63 -48.64 11.71
CA THR A 46 -3.51 -47.73 11.59
C THR A 46 -4.07 -46.32 11.86
N ALA A 47 -3.38 -45.56 12.68
CA ALA A 47 -3.72 -44.13 12.91
C ALA A 47 -3.82 -43.45 11.52
N GLN A 48 -5.05 -43.06 11.16
CA GLN A 48 -5.30 -42.52 9.83
C GLN A 48 -4.76 -41.08 9.82
N GLN A 49 -3.93 -40.77 8.84
CA GLN A 49 -3.37 -39.43 8.65
C GLN A 49 -4.52 -38.41 8.50
N MET A 50 -4.47 -37.35 9.28
CA MET A 50 -5.54 -36.37 9.36
C MET A 50 -5.49 -35.43 8.15
N ASN A 51 -6.52 -35.48 7.29
CA ASN A 51 -6.79 -34.39 6.35
C ASN A 51 -7.55 -33.29 7.11
N ALA A 52 -6.87 -32.63 8.04
CA ALA A 52 -7.44 -31.53 8.81
C ALA A 52 -6.42 -30.42 8.97
N THR A 53 -6.91 -29.19 8.97
CA THR A 53 -6.09 -27.99 9.07
C THR A 53 -6.48 -27.19 10.29
N LEU A 54 -5.52 -26.94 11.20
CA LEU A 54 -5.67 -26.03 12.32
C LEU A 54 -5.17 -24.65 11.89
N VAL A 55 -6.03 -23.64 11.99
CA VAL A 55 -5.74 -22.25 11.65
C VAL A 55 -6.07 -21.32 12.81
N ASN A 56 -5.47 -20.13 12.81
CA ASN A 56 -5.90 -19.04 13.70
C ASN A 56 -7.37 -18.70 13.41
N ALA A 57 -8.23 -18.70 14.44
CA ALA A 57 -9.69 -18.56 14.29
C ALA A 57 -10.14 -17.16 13.85
N ALA A 58 -9.26 -16.16 13.86
CA ALA A 58 -9.57 -14.81 13.42
C ALA A 58 -9.08 -14.52 11.99
N SER A 59 -7.87 -14.95 11.64
CA SER A 59 -7.28 -14.69 10.33
C SER A 59 -7.55 -15.77 9.29
N TYR A 60 -7.77 -17.03 9.73
CA TYR A 60 -7.81 -18.22 8.88
C TYR A 60 -6.56 -18.41 7.99
N ALA A 61 -5.41 -17.83 8.40
CA ALA A 61 -4.15 -17.93 7.67
C ALA A 61 -3.74 -19.40 7.49
N ASN A 62 -3.43 -19.79 6.26
CA ASN A 62 -3.03 -21.13 5.86
C ASN A 62 -1.89 -21.13 4.83
N ASP A 63 -1.15 -20.03 4.71
CA ASP A 63 0.03 -19.96 3.84
C ASP A 63 1.18 -20.82 4.41
N ALA A 64 2.23 -21.04 3.61
CA ALA A 64 3.36 -21.89 3.99
C ALA A 64 4.13 -21.40 5.24
N ALA A 65 4.03 -20.10 5.58
CA ALA A 65 4.62 -19.53 6.78
C ALA A 65 3.69 -19.57 7.98
N ALA A 66 2.37 -19.79 7.78
CA ALA A 66 1.36 -19.80 8.82
C ALA A 66 1.65 -20.87 9.89
N GLY A 67 1.29 -20.53 11.12
CA GLY A 67 1.37 -21.39 12.27
C GLY A 67 0.18 -21.14 13.19
N ILE A 68 0.28 -21.59 14.42
CA ILE A 68 -0.66 -21.31 15.48
C ILE A 68 0.10 -20.88 16.73
N ALA A 69 -0.33 -19.80 17.38
CA ALA A 69 0.30 -19.33 18.59
C ALA A 69 -0.26 -20.06 19.83
N PRO A 70 0.57 -20.31 20.86
CA PRO A 70 0.07 -20.81 22.14
C PRO A 70 -0.94 -19.86 22.77
N ASP A 71 -1.90 -20.39 23.53
CA ASP A 71 -2.99 -19.66 24.20
C ASP A 71 -3.86 -18.81 23.25
N SER A 72 -3.88 -19.16 21.95
CA SER A 72 -4.72 -18.52 20.94
C SER A 72 -5.97 -19.35 20.65
N LEU A 73 -6.97 -18.70 20.02
CA LEU A 73 -8.16 -19.36 19.51
C LEU A 73 -7.84 -20.00 18.15
N GLY A 74 -8.06 -21.31 18.06
CA GLY A 74 -7.86 -22.10 16.86
C GLY A 74 -9.16 -22.66 16.31
N ALA A 75 -9.26 -22.73 14.98
CA ALA A 75 -10.30 -23.46 14.26
C ALA A 75 -9.67 -24.63 13.51
N LEU A 76 -10.06 -25.83 13.88
CA LEU A 76 -9.62 -27.10 13.27
C LEU A 76 -10.71 -27.60 12.34
N TYR A 77 -10.43 -27.60 11.04
CA TYR A 77 -11.32 -28.10 10.01
C TYR A 77 -10.94 -29.53 9.60
N GLY A 78 -11.93 -30.39 9.45
CA GLY A 78 -11.72 -31.79 9.10
C GLY A 78 -12.99 -32.61 9.15
N GLN A 79 -12.87 -33.93 9.19
CA GLN A 79 -13.99 -34.84 9.38
C GLN A 79 -13.83 -35.51 10.75
N PHE A 80 -14.81 -35.30 11.63
CA PHE A 80 -14.78 -35.80 13.00
C PHE A 80 -16.04 -36.64 13.30
N VAL A 81 -15.87 -37.61 14.17
CA VAL A 81 -17.01 -38.43 14.65
C VAL A 81 -17.40 -37.95 16.04
N THR A 82 -18.57 -37.32 16.12
CA THR A 82 -19.14 -36.83 17.35
C THR A 82 -20.20 -37.78 17.88
N GLN A 83 -20.54 -37.73 19.16
CA GLN A 83 -21.59 -38.53 19.75
C GLN A 83 -22.92 -38.26 19.04
N GLY A 84 -23.56 -39.30 18.49
CA GLY A 84 -24.81 -39.18 17.74
C GLY A 84 -24.73 -38.29 16.48
N GLY A 85 -23.54 -37.94 15.96
CA GLY A 85 -23.40 -37.08 14.79
C GLY A 85 -23.83 -35.63 15.01
N GLN A 86 -23.98 -35.17 16.26
CA GLN A 86 -24.47 -33.86 16.62
C GLN A 86 -23.32 -32.86 16.85
N SER A 87 -23.64 -31.56 16.88
CA SER A 87 -22.72 -30.49 17.26
C SER A 87 -22.88 -30.16 18.75
N TYR A 88 -21.77 -29.90 19.41
CA TYR A 88 -21.66 -29.64 20.83
C TYR A 88 -20.95 -28.33 21.10
N PRO A 89 -21.64 -27.24 21.46
CA PRO A 89 -21.01 -26.06 22.05
C PRO A 89 -20.67 -26.35 23.53
N ALA A 90 -19.58 -25.71 24.01
CA ALA A 90 -19.31 -25.69 25.44
C ALA A 90 -20.48 -25.00 26.19
N PRO A 91 -20.92 -25.52 27.37
CA PRO A 91 -21.96 -24.87 28.11
C PRO A 91 -21.59 -23.44 28.49
N PRO A 92 -22.52 -22.47 28.40
CA PRO A 92 -22.24 -21.08 28.76
C PRO A 92 -21.76 -20.94 30.20
N GLY A 93 -20.73 -20.14 30.44
CA GLY A 93 -20.20 -19.83 31.78
C GLY A 93 -19.37 -20.93 32.44
N VAL A 94 -19.11 -22.05 31.76
CA VAL A 94 -18.21 -23.09 32.28
C VAL A 94 -16.76 -22.60 32.28
N THR A 95 -16.15 -22.65 33.47
CA THR A 95 -14.73 -22.29 33.66
C THR A 95 -14.10 -23.30 34.63
N PRO A 96 -13.05 -24.00 34.25
CA PRO A 96 -12.39 -23.99 32.95
C PRO A 96 -13.22 -24.64 31.85
N LEU A 97 -12.92 -24.31 30.56
CA LEU A 97 -13.53 -25.01 29.42
C LEU A 97 -13.21 -26.52 29.45
N PRO A 98 -14.06 -27.37 28.88
CA PRO A 98 -13.85 -28.83 28.89
C PRO A 98 -12.71 -29.21 27.91
N THR A 99 -11.98 -30.28 28.22
CA THR A 99 -11.00 -30.94 27.36
C THR A 99 -11.63 -32.04 26.48
N THR A 100 -12.87 -32.42 26.78
CA THR A 100 -13.67 -33.38 26.01
C THR A 100 -15.07 -32.84 25.85
N LEU A 101 -15.59 -32.84 24.61
CA LEU A 101 -16.89 -32.30 24.29
C LEU A 101 -17.53 -33.14 23.18
N GLY A 102 -18.79 -33.59 23.38
CA GLY A 102 -19.45 -34.51 22.44
C GLY A 102 -18.66 -35.82 22.18
N GLY A 103 -17.93 -36.31 23.21
CA GLY A 103 -17.09 -37.51 23.12
C GLY A 103 -15.75 -37.29 22.37
N VAL A 104 -15.47 -36.07 21.91
CA VAL A 104 -14.25 -35.75 21.17
C VAL A 104 -13.26 -34.97 22.05
N SER A 105 -11.98 -35.30 21.94
CA SER A 105 -10.89 -34.55 22.58
C SER A 105 -9.78 -34.26 21.56
N VAL A 106 -9.01 -33.18 21.83
CA VAL A 106 -7.86 -32.76 21.00
C VAL A 106 -6.65 -32.56 21.89
N SER A 107 -5.50 -33.10 21.48
CA SER A 107 -4.22 -32.76 22.11
C SER A 107 -3.26 -32.19 21.07
N ILE A 108 -2.41 -31.24 21.51
CA ILE A 108 -1.37 -30.61 20.70
C ILE A 108 -0.06 -30.70 21.48
N GLY A 109 0.98 -31.28 20.88
CA GLY A 109 2.23 -31.55 21.58
C GLY A 109 2.07 -32.41 22.84
N GLY A 110 1.10 -33.33 22.84
CA GLY A 110 0.75 -34.18 23.98
C GLY A 110 -0.06 -33.49 25.09
N LYS A 111 -0.42 -32.20 24.93
CA LYS A 111 -1.18 -31.41 25.92
C LYS A 111 -2.64 -31.25 25.49
N PRO A 112 -3.62 -31.41 26.40
CA PRO A 112 -5.02 -31.29 26.05
C PRO A 112 -5.39 -29.85 25.70
N ALA A 113 -6.11 -29.66 24.58
CA ALA A 113 -6.72 -28.41 24.21
C ALA A 113 -8.05 -28.23 24.92
N LEU A 114 -8.41 -27.00 25.28
CA LEU A 114 -9.73 -26.66 25.81
C LEU A 114 -10.69 -26.42 24.65
N LEU A 115 -11.92 -26.89 24.71
CA LEU A 115 -12.85 -26.93 23.59
C LEU A 115 -13.99 -25.92 23.80
N PHE A 116 -14.24 -25.10 22.80
CA PHE A 116 -15.37 -24.18 22.70
C PHE A 116 -16.55 -24.80 21.95
N PHE A 117 -16.21 -25.58 20.90
CA PHE A 117 -17.21 -26.18 20.01
C PHE A 117 -16.63 -27.42 19.35
N VAL A 118 -17.44 -28.45 19.19
CA VAL A 118 -17.14 -29.64 18.43
C VAL A 118 -18.32 -29.99 17.52
N GLY A 119 -18.06 -30.07 16.23
CA GLY A 119 -18.96 -30.52 15.18
C GLY A 119 -18.31 -31.55 14.28
N THR A 120 -19.05 -32.14 13.36
CA THR A 120 -18.53 -33.16 12.44
C THR A 120 -17.52 -32.61 11.41
N GLY A 121 -17.56 -31.27 11.15
CA GLY A 121 -16.67 -30.61 10.19
C GLY A 121 -15.67 -29.61 10.80
N GLN A 122 -15.89 -29.21 12.06
CA GLN A 122 -15.12 -28.16 12.72
C GLN A 122 -15.03 -28.38 14.22
N ILE A 123 -13.85 -28.08 14.77
CA ILE A 123 -13.60 -28.00 16.21
C ILE A 123 -12.99 -26.61 16.50
N ASN A 124 -13.59 -25.84 17.44
CA ASN A 124 -13.00 -24.60 17.94
C ASN A 124 -12.37 -24.85 19.29
N LEU A 125 -11.13 -24.46 19.44
CA LEU A 125 -10.32 -24.81 20.59
C LEU A 125 -9.43 -23.65 21.05
N LEU A 126 -9.00 -23.72 22.30
CA LEU A 126 -7.89 -22.96 22.82
C LEU A 126 -6.61 -23.81 22.69
N VAL A 127 -5.62 -23.26 22.05
CA VAL A 127 -4.30 -23.88 21.92
C VAL A 127 -3.61 -23.90 23.29
N PRO A 128 -3.02 -25.04 23.75
CA PRO A 128 -2.32 -25.07 25.02
C PRO A 128 -1.24 -23.98 25.13
N ALA A 129 -1.17 -23.31 26.29
CA ALA A 129 -0.35 -22.11 26.51
C ALA A 129 1.17 -22.38 26.60
N ASP A 130 1.56 -23.61 26.92
CA ASP A 130 2.94 -24.01 27.25
C ASP A 130 3.60 -24.81 26.13
N LEU A 131 3.19 -24.61 24.89
CA LEU A 131 3.81 -25.19 23.70
C LEU A 131 5.03 -24.36 23.26
N ALA A 132 6.14 -25.07 22.99
CA ALA A 132 7.32 -24.46 22.41
C ALA A 132 7.19 -24.29 20.89
N ASP A 133 7.91 -23.31 20.33
CA ASP A 133 7.99 -23.09 18.89
C ASP A 133 8.50 -24.35 18.16
N GLY A 134 7.95 -24.61 16.98
CA GLY A 134 8.33 -25.75 16.14
C GLY A 134 7.13 -26.63 15.78
N ASN A 135 7.40 -27.79 15.21
CA ASN A 135 6.37 -28.73 14.82
C ASN A 135 5.88 -29.54 16.04
N ALA A 136 4.58 -29.56 16.27
CA ALA A 136 3.93 -30.33 17.31
C ALA A 136 2.94 -31.35 16.71
N ALA A 137 2.85 -32.53 17.30
CA ALA A 137 1.83 -33.49 16.93
C ALA A 137 0.47 -32.99 17.38
N ILE A 138 -0.55 -33.07 16.53
CA ILE A 138 -1.95 -32.88 16.88
C ILE A 138 -2.67 -34.21 16.78
N VAL A 139 -3.42 -34.56 17.82
CA VAL A 139 -4.18 -35.80 17.88
C VAL A 139 -5.63 -35.48 18.24
N VAL A 140 -6.55 -35.91 17.40
CA VAL A 140 -8.00 -35.88 17.68
C VAL A 140 -8.45 -37.29 18.03
N THR A 141 -9.08 -37.47 19.18
CA THR A 141 -9.77 -38.70 19.57
C THR A 141 -11.26 -38.48 19.40
N ASN A 142 -11.87 -39.24 18.50
CA ASN A 142 -13.29 -39.18 18.17
C ASN A 142 -14.15 -39.89 19.24
N SER A 143 -15.46 -39.68 19.21
CA SER A 143 -16.41 -40.31 20.14
C SER A 143 -16.49 -41.84 19.98
N ASP A 144 -16.12 -42.39 18.85
CA ASP A 144 -16.00 -43.82 18.57
C ASP A 144 -14.64 -44.41 18.96
N THR A 145 -13.81 -43.66 19.68
CA THR A 145 -12.44 -43.97 20.09
C THR A 145 -11.41 -44.04 18.97
N THR A 146 -11.79 -43.79 17.72
CA THR A 146 -10.83 -43.68 16.63
C THR A 146 -9.94 -42.45 16.79
N THR A 147 -8.67 -42.54 16.42
CA THR A 147 -7.74 -41.40 16.52
C THR A 147 -7.31 -40.94 15.14
N ARG A 148 -7.12 -39.64 15.00
CA ARG A 148 -6.54 -39.01 13.82
C ARG A 148 -5.34 -38.17 14.26
N THR A 149 -4.23 -38.31 13.53
CA THR A 149 -2.98 -37.64 13.88
C THR A 149 -2.49 -36.76 12.73
N GLY A 150 -1.90 -35.64 13.05
CA GLY A 150 -1.28 -34.70 12.12
C GLY A 150 -0.16 -33.91 12.78
N THR A 151 0.35 -32.94 12.08
CA THR A 151 1.38 -32.02 12.57
C THR A 151 0.90 -30.57 12.38
N VAL A 152 1.13 -29.75 13.41
CA VAL A 152 0.87 -28.31 13.36
C VAL A 152 2.15 -27.55 13.70
N LYS A 153 2.38 -26.43 13.06
CA LYS A 153 3.49 -25.55 13.35
C LYS A 153 3.11 -24.58 14.47
N ILE A 154 3.81 -24.66 15.59
CA ILE A 154 3.69 -23.73 16.69
C ILE A 154 4.65 -22.56 16.45
N VAL A 155 4.14 -21.34 16.56
CA VAL A 155 4.91 -20.09 16.39
C VAL A 155 4.64 -19.17 17.57
N ARG A 156 5.62 -18.34 17.92
CA ARG A 156 5.55 -17.42 19.04
C ARG A 156 4.37 -16.46 18.94
N SER A 157 4.10 -15.98 17.73
CA SER A 157 3.03 -15.03 17.42
C SER A 157 2.44 -15.32 16.04
N GLU A 158 1.12 -15.41 15.96
CA GLU A 158 0.35 -15.51 14.72
C GLU A 158 -0.87 -14.60 14.87
N PRO A 159 -0.72 -13.28 14.60
CA PRO A 159 -1.78 -12.32 14.84
C PRO A 159 -2.97 -12.56 13.91
N GLY A 160 -4.17 -12.52 14.46
CA GLY A 160 -5.42 -12.47 13.72
C GLY A 160 -6.36 -11.46 14.35
N VAL A 161 -7.02 -10.64 13.52
CA VAL A 161 -8.07 -9.71 13.93
C VAL A 161 -9.41 -10.26 13.49
N PHE A 162 -10.36 -10.36 14.42
CA PHE A 162 -11.72 -10.81 14.10
C PHE A 162 -12.43 -9.79 13.20
N THR A 163 -13.26 -10.30 12.31
CA THR A 163 -14.11 -9.51 11.42
C THR A 163 -15.58 -9.65 11.78
N ALA A 164 -16.39 -8.65 11.46
CA ALA A 164 -17.80 -8.61 11.80
C ALA A 164 -18.60 -9.81 11.27
N LEU A 165 -18.18 -10.38 10.13
CA LEU A 165 -18.81 -11.57 9.53
C LEU A 165 -17.99 -12.86 9.74
N SER A 166 -16.95 -12.82 10.57
CA SER A 166 -16.05 -13.97 10.80
C SER A 166 -15.49 -14.60 9.51
N SER A 167 -15.24 -13.78 8.51
CA SER A 167 -14.75 -14.20 7.19
C SER A 167 -13.22 -14.15 7.05
N GLY A 168 -12.52 -13.64 8.06
CA GLY A 168 -11.08 -13.34 7.99
C GLY A 168 -10.72 -12.10 7.18
N ALA A 169 -11.69 -11.41 6.58
CA ALA A 169 -11.48 -10.17 5.84
C ALA A 169 -12.70 -9.23 5.95
N GLY A 170 -12.49 -7.92 5.69
CA GLY A 170 -13.54 -6.90 5.71
C GLY A 170 -13.61 -6.14 7.02
N THR A 171 -14.80 -5.65 7.41
CA THR A 171 -14.96 -4.77 8.58
C THR A 171 -14.47 -5.47 9.86
N ALA A 172 -13.60 -4.80 10.62
CA ALA A 172 -13.10 -5.31 11.88
C ALA A 172 -14.22 -5.53 12.90
N ALA A 173 -14.15 -6.61 13.67
CA ALA A 173 -14.93 -6.79 14.88
C ALA A 173 -14.30 -5.93 15.97
N ALA A 174 -14.72 -4.68 16.06
CA ALA A 174 -14.10 -3.66 16.91
C ALA A 174 -15.12 -2.72 17.54
N LEU A 175 -14.65 -1.98 18.53
CA LEU A 175 -15.40 -0.91 19.20
C LEU A 175 -14.65 0.40 19.10
N THR A 176 -15.37 1.52 19.23
CA THR A 176 -14.77 2.82 19.46
C THR A 176 -15.22 3.42 20.77
N THR A 177 -14.36 4.26 21.37
CA THR A 177 -14.66 5.00 22.60
C THR A 177 -13.86 6.30 22.64
N ARG A 178 -14.46 7.38 23.19
CA ARG A 178 -13.78 8.65 23.48
C ARG A 178 -13.44 8.81 24.96
N ASP A 179 -14.20 8.16 25.83
CA ASP A 179 -14.19 8.37 27.28
C ASP A 179 -13.77 7.12 28.07
N GLY A 180 -13.51 6.00 27.37
CA GLY A 180 -13.24 4.71 27.99
C GLY A 180 -14.46 4.11 28.71
N ASN A 181 -15.63 4.74 28.62
CA ASN A 181 -16.85 4.35 29.30
C ASN A 181 -17.98 4.00 28.35
N THR A 182 -18.12 4.74 27.27
CA THR A 182 -19.15 4.50 26.23
C THR A 182 -18.48 3.85 25.03
N TYR A 183 -19.01 2.72 24.59
CA TYR A 183 -18.46 1.93 23.48
C TYR A 183 -19.48 1.79 22.37
N ASN A 184 -19.05 2.02 21.13
CA ASN A 184 -19.86 1.90 19.92
C ASN A 184 -19.26 0.87 18.98
N PHE A 185 -20.12 0.04 18.37
CA PHE A 185 -19.69 -0.88 17.31
C PHE A 185 -19.27 -0.13 16.04
N VAL A 186 -18.21 -0.61 15.39
CA VAL A 186 -17.75 -0.10 14.10
C VAL A 186 -18.43 -0.78 12.91
N SER A 187 -19.26 -1.78 13.18
CA SER A 187 -20.03 -2.51 12.15
C SER A 187 -21.53 -2.43 12.41
N ASN A 188 -22.30 -2.52 11.33
CA ASN A 188 -23.74 -2.76 11.36
C ASN A 188 -24.02 -4.25 11.57
N ALA A 189 -25.29 -4.60 11.77
CA ALA A 189 -25.71 -5.99 11.99
C ALA A 189 -25.48 -6.90 10.76
N ASP A 190 -25.43 -6.33 9.57
CA ASP A 190 -25.13 -7.03 8.31
C ASP A 190 -23.62 -7.17 8.03
N GLY A 191 -22.77 -6.72 8.97
CA GLY A 191 -21.32 -6.76 8.85
C GLY A 191 -20.70 -5.63 8.03
N SER A 192 -21.51 -4.74 7.46
CA SER A 192 -20.99 -3.55 6.78
C SER A 192 -20.36 -2.56 7.76
N GLY A 193 -19.40 -1.76 7.28
CA GLY A 193 -18.71 -0.75 8.09
C GLY A 193 -19.65 0.38 8.47
N LYS A 194 -19.81 0.63 9.77
CA LYS A 194 -20.51 1.78 10.29
C LYS A 194 -19.58 2.99 10.26
N SER A 195 -20.11 4.14 9.82
CA SER A 195 -19.36 5.40 9.80
C SER A 195 -18.90 5.78 11.22
N VAL A 196 -17.59 5.90 11.39
CA VAL A 196 -16.93 6.26 12.65
C VAL A 196 -16.36 7.66 12.51
N ASP A 197 -16.70 8.56 13.44
CA ASP A 197 -16.07 9.86 13.55
C ASP A 197 -14.71 9.71 14.26
N PRO A 198 -13.57 10.06 13.61
CA PRO A 198 -12.24 9.88 14.21
C PRO A 198 -11.97 10.80 15.40
N GLY A 199 -12.75 11.88 15.56
CA GLY A 199 -12.53 12.90 16.56
C GLY A 199 -11.66 14.05 16.06
N THR A 200 -11.12 14.82 17.00
CA THR A 200 -10.15 15.89 16.76
C THR A 200 -8.85 15.60 17.51
N ARG A 201 -7.79 16.37 17.26
CA ARG A 201 -6.51 16.23 17.98
C ARG A 201 -6.63 16.46 19.49
N GLU A 202 -7.64 17.27 19.91
CA GLU A 202 -7.95 17.54 21.32
C GLU A 202 -8.85 16.46 21.94
N GLN A 203 -9.65 15.76 21.11
CA GLN A 203 -10.60 14.73 21.51
C GLN A 203 -10.54 13.54 20.57
N LEU A 204 -9.50 12.74 20.72
CA LEU A 204 -9.31 11.52 19.93
C LEU A 204 -10.45 10.51 20.16
N ASN A 205 -10.81 9.77 19.13
CA ASN A 205 -11.59 8.55 19.24
C ASN A 205 -10.63 7.35 19.20
N TYR A 206 -10.80 6.42 20.13
CA TYR A 206 -9.96 5.24 20.25
C TYR A 206 -10.67 4.04 19.62
N LEU A 207 -9.89 3.25 18.89
CA LEU A 207 -10.32 1.98 18.31
C LEU A 207 -9.83 0.84 19.19
N VAL A 208 -10.75 -0.06 19.54
CA VAL A 208 -10.49 -1.28 20.30
C VAL A 208 -10.71 -2.46 19.37
N LEU A 209 -9.63 -3.04 18.89
CA LEU A 209 -9.64 -4.23 18.05
C LEU A 209 -9.63 -5.49 18.91
N PHE A 210 -10.35 -6.52 18.46
CA PHE A 210 -10.32 -7.84 19.06
C PHE A 210 -9.69 -8.84 18.09
N GLY A 211 -8.83 -9.68 18.66
CA GLY A 211 -8.06 -10.64 17.90
C GLY A 211 -7.62 -11.84 18.73
N THR A 212 -6.66 -12.58 18.23
CA THR A 212 -6.01 -13.68 18.92
C THR A 212 -4.60 -13.92 18.37
N GLY A 213 -3.72 -14.53 19.16
CA GLY A 213 -2.41 -15.00 18.71
C GLY A 213 -1.25 -14.02 18.92
N ILE A 214 -1.42 -12.99 19.76
CA ILE A 214 -0.34 -12.04 20.09
C ILE A 214 0.14 -12.12 21.54
N ARG A 215 -0.58 -12.79 22.43
CA ARG A 215 -0.32 -12.75 23.88
C ARG A 215 0.95 -13.48 24.28
N LYS A 216 1.59 -12.97 25.33
CA LYS A 216 2.69 -13.66 26.02
C LYS A 216 2.17 -14.90 26.74
N THR A 217 2.90 -15.99 26.61
CA THR A 217 2.61 -17.25 27.30
C THR A 217 3.82 -17.70 28.12
N PRO A 218 3.69 -18.67 29.05
CA PRO A 218 4.82 -19.22 29.80
C PRO A 218 5.94 -19.74 28.89
N ALA A 219 5.62 -20.24 27.70
CA ALA A 219 6.60 -20.75 26.75
C ALA A 219 7.38 -19.64 26.03
N THR A 220 6.85 -18.44 25.97
CA THR A 220 7.45 -17.31 25.22
C THR A 220 8.22 -16.35 26.11
N ASN A 221 8.82 -16.65 27.16
CA ASN A 221 9.55 -15.84 28.16
C ASN A 221 9.99 -14.39 27.75
N ALA A 222 9.88 -14.05 26.49
CA ALA A 222 10.03 -12.72 25.90
C ALA A 222 8.66 -12.08 25.73
N GLY A 223 8.59 -10.76 25.84
CA GLY A 223 7.38 -9.97 25.68
C GLY A 223 7.49 -8.69 26.49
N ASP A 224 6.62 -7.75 26.21
CA ASP A 224 6.59 -6.48 26.91
C ASP A 224 5.78 -6.54 28.22
N ALA A 225 5.72 -5.41 28.94
CA ALA A 225 4.96 -5.27 30.16
C ALA A 225 3.44 -5.41 29.97
N ASN A 226 2.93 -5.28 28.74
CA ASN A 226 1.51 -5.38 28.41
C ASN A 226 1.04 -6.82 28.21
N GLY A 227 1.96 -7.78 28.10
CA GLY A 227 1.64 -9.20 28.00
C GLY A 227 1.52 -9.74 26.56
N VAL A 228 2.24 -9.13 25.60
CA VAL A 228 2.43 -9.63 24.23
C VAL A 228 3.71 -10.43 24.08
N ALA A 229 3.71 -11.39 23.15
CA ALA A 229 4.87 -12.21 22.82
C ALA A 229 5.94 -11.46 22.01
N GLU A 230 5.48 -10.55 21.15
CA GLU A 230 6.28 -9.68 20.30
C GLU A 230 5.66 -8.29 20.27
N ALA A 231 6.46 -7.25 20.00
CA ALA A 231 5.95 -5.89 19.85
C ALA A 231 4.88 -5.82 18.75
N VAL A 232 3.78 -5.17 19.06
CA VAL A 232 2.65 -4.97 18.14
C VAL A 232 2.71 -3.56 17.58
N THR A 233 2.62 -3.43 16.27
CA THR A 233 2.47 -2.16 15.56
C THR A 233 1.16 -2.14 14.79
N VAL A 234 0.56 -0.96 14.70
CA VAL A 234 -0.70 -0.77 13.97
C VAL A 234 -0.56 0.43 13.04
N THR A 235 -1.07 0.28 11.81
CA THR A 235 -1.27 1.42 10.91
C THR A 235 -2.74 1.49 10.47
N ILE A 236 -3.27 2.70 10.31
CA ILE A 236 -4.60 2.94 9.75
C ILE A 236 -4.41 3.73 8.47
N GLN A 237 -4.80 3.17 7.34
CA GLN A 237 -4.58 3.72 5.99
C GLN A 237 -3.10 4.13 5.76
N GLY A 238 -2.18 3.33 6.27
CA GLY A 238 -0.76 3.58 6.21
C GLY A 238 -0.19 4.45 7.33
N ILE A 239 -0.98 5.27 8.01
CA ILE A 239 -0.52 6.13 9.12
C ILE A 239 -0.19 5.27 10.34
N PRO A 240 1.05 5.29 10.86
CA PRO A 240 1.39 4.64 12.12
C PRO A 240 0.61 5.26 13.28
N VAL A 241 0.01 4.41 14.12
CA VAL A 241 -0.75 4.90 15.27
C VAL A 241 -0.19 4.37 16.59
N PRO A 242 -0.22 5.19 17.67
CA PRO A 242 0.19 4.73 18.99
C PRO A 242 -0.64 3.55 19.46
N VAL A 243 0.03 2.49 19.95
CA VAL A 243 -0.61 1.34 20.58
C VAL A 243 -0.62 1.57 22.09
N TYR A 244 -1.79 1.88 22.65
CA TYR A 244 -1.96 2.14 24.09
C TYR A 244 -2.08 0.85 24.90
N TYR A 245 -2.57 -0.21 24.27
CA TYR A 245 -2.64 -1.56 24.86
C TYR A 245 -2.59 -2.61 23.75
N ALA A 246 -1.83 -3.65 23.97
CA ALA A 246 -1.92 -4.91 23.23
C ALA A 246 -1.71 -6.05 24.21
N GLY A 247 -2.52 -7.10 24.12
CA GLY A 247 -2.41 -8.26 25.02
C GLY A 247 -3.75 -8.94 25.28
N PRO A 248 -3.82 -9.80 26.33
CA PRO A 248 -5.01 -10.55 26.67
C PRO A 248 -6.21 -9.64 26.96
N ALA A 249 -7.36 -9.92 26.36
CA ALA A 249 -8.62 -9.25 26.69
C ALA A 249 -9.09 -9.71 28.08
N PRO A 250 -9.31 -8.80 29.05
CA PRO A 250 -9.65 -9.16 30.41
C PRO A 250 -10.96 -9.96 30.52
N GLY A 251 -10.90 -11.13 31.14
CA GLY A 251 -12.07 -12.00 31.37
C GLY A 251 -12.44 -12.93 30.21
N PHE A 252 -11.63 -12.96 29.13
CA PHE A 252 -11.87 -13.81 27.96
C PHE A 252 -10.65 -14.65 27.64
N VAL A 253 -10.83 -15.95 27.66
CA VAL A 253 -9.78 -16.93 27.37
C VAL A 253 -9.50 -16.92 25.87
N GLY A 254 -8.22 -16.82 25.48
CA GLY A 254 -7.79 -16.85 24.07
C GLY A 254 -8.04 -15.56 23.28
N LEU A 255 -8.86 -14.64 23.78
CA LEU A 255 -9.16 -13.37 23.11
C LEU A 255 -8.09 -12.32 23.45
N ASP A 256 -7.55 -11.66 22.43
CA ASP A 256 -6.62 -10.54 22.56
C ASP A 256 -7.32 -9.21 22.24
N GLN A 257 -6.80 -8.13 22.81
CA GLN A 257 -7.30 -6.77 22.64
C GLN A 257 -6.13 -5.86 22.23
N ILE A 258 -6.40 -4.95 21.27
CA ILE A 258 -5.44 -3.93 20.84
C ILE A 258 -6.17 -2.59 20.84
N ASN A 259 -5.63 -1.58 21.54
CA ASN A 259 -6.19 -0.24 21.63
C ASN A 259 -5.27 0.76 20.95
N VAL A 260 -5.82 1.50 19.98
CA VAL A 260 -5.12 2.56 19.23
C VAL A 260 -5.99 3.80 19.13
N SER A 261 -5.41 4.96 18.80
CA SER A 261 -6.19 6.13 18.39
C SER A 261 -6.52 6.07 16.90
N ILE A 262 -7.66 6.65 16.51
CA ILE A 262 -7.98 6.87 15.09
C ILE A 262 -7.41 8.23 14.70
N PRO A 263 -6.58 8.33 13.65
CA PRO A 263 -6.05 9.60 13.16
C PRO A 263 -7.18 10.54 12.72
N PRO A 264 -7.30 11.76 13.29
CA PRO A 264 -8.32 12.74 12.87
C PRO A 264 -8.18 13.14 11.41
N GLU A 265 -6.98 13.08 10.86
CA GLU A 265 -6.62 13.38 9.47
C GLU A 265 -7.37 12.49 8.47
N LEU A 266 -7.83 11.32 8.90
CA LEU A 266 -8.61 10.39 8.08
C LEU A 266 -10.11 10.70 8.05
N ALA A 267 -10.58 11.82 8.64
CA ALA A 267 -11.97 12.22 8.56
C ALA A 267 -12.46 12.23 7.10
N GLY A 268 -13.59 11.58 6.82
CA GLY A 268 -14.18 11.54 5.48
C GLY A 268 -13.52 10.56 4.49
N PHE A 269 -12.47 9.82 4.85
CA PHE A 269 -11.80 8.87 3.95
C PHE A 269 -12.68 7.65 3.58
N GLY A 270 -13.78 7.43 4.31
CA GLY A 270 -14.63 6.26 4.07
C GLY A 270 -13.97 4.97 4.54
N THR A 271 -13.97 3.93 3.71
CA THR A 271 -13.38 2.64 4.09
C THR A 271 -11.86 2.68 3.99
N VAL A 272 -11.20 2.51 5.13
CA VAL A 272 -9.74 2.51 5.28
C VAL A 272 -9.26 1.14 5.75
N ARG A 273 -8.00 0.82 5.43
CA ARG A 273 -7.36 -0.42 5.86
C ARG A 273 -6.72 -0.25 7.23
N VAL A 274 -6.94 -1.22 8.12
CA VAL A 274 -6.24 -1.35 9.40
C VAL A 274 -5.28 -2.53 9.32
N ARG A 275 -3.99 -2.29 9.57
CA ARG A 275 -2.95 -3.31 9.54
C ARG A 275 -2.39 -3.49 10.94
N VAL A 276 -2.35 -4.72 11.38
CA VAL A 276 -1.73 -5.12 12.65
C VAL A 276 -0.54 -6.02 12.36
N LYS A 277 0.62 -5.68 12.87
CA LYS A 277 1.86 -6.44 12.67
C LYS A 277 2.52 -6.76 14.01
N THR A 278 3.10 -7.94 14.09
CA THR A 278 4.16 -8.28 15.05
C THR A 278 5.51 -8.26 14.35
N ALA A 279 6.59 -8.51 15.07
CA ALA A 279 7.93 -8.54 14.47
C ALA A 279 8.07 -9.60 13.35
N THR A 280 7.32 -10.71 13.44
CA THR A 280 7.46 -11.84 12.54
C THR A 280 6.29 -12.02 11.56
N ARG A 281 5.10 -11.45 11.87
CA ARG A 281 3.86 -11.70 11.08
C ARG A 281 2.96 -10.48 11.00
N GLU A 282 2.17 -10.43 9.93
CA GLU A 282 1.08 -9.48 9.74
C GLU A 282 -0.27 -10.20 9.85
N ALA A 283 -1.23 -9.58 10.53
CA ALA A 283 -2.60 -10.10 10.63
C ALA A 283 -3.34 -10.02 9.28
N ASN A 284 -4.50 -10.66 9.25
CA ASN A 284 -5.43 -10.56 8.13
C ASN A 284 -5.88 -9.12 7.82
N ASN A 285 -6.35 -8.91 6.59
CA ASN A 285 -6.82 -7.62 6.14
C ASN A 285 -8.17 -7.26 6.76
N VAL A 286 -8.18 -6.22 7.59
CA VAL A 286 -9.41 -5.67 8.16
C VAL A 286 -9.59 -4.22 7.79
N THR A 287 -10.84 -3.74 7.80
CA THR A 287 -11.20 -2.39 7.41
C THR A 287 -12.00 -1.69 8.50
N LEU A 288 -11.97 -0.36 8.45
CA LEU A 288 -12.77 0.56 9.25
C LEU A 288 -13.40 1.58 8.30
N ASN A 289 -14.64 1.98 8.52
CA ASN A 289 -15.26 3.06 7.75
C ASN A 289 -15.19 4.36 8.55
N ILE A 290 -14.38 5.32 8.09
CA ILE A 290 -14.19 6.62 8.74
C ILE A 290 -15.09 7.64 8.07
N GLY A 291 -16.04 8.16 8.85
CA GLY A 291 -16.94 9.25 8.45
C GLY A 291 -16.35 10.63 8.68
N GLY A 292 -17.19 11.63 8.53
CA GLY A 292 -16.82 13.02 8.65
C GLY A 292 -16.72 13.72 7.30
N VAL A 293 -16.19 14.91 7.33
CA VAL A 293 -15.91 15.71 6.12
C VAL A 293 -14.41 15.59 5.85
N LEU A 294 -14.04 15.39 4.60
CA LEU A 294 -12.63 15.42 4.21
C LEU A 294 -11.99 16.73 4.69
N PRO A 295 -10.77 16.69 5.25
CA PRO A 295 -10.04 17.90 5.58
C PRO A 295 -9.96 18.82 4.36
N VAL A 296 -10.16 20.12 4.59
CA VAL A 296 -9.93 21.13 3.55
C VAL A 296 -8.44 21.13 3.25
N VAL A 297 -8.07 20.92 1.99
CA VAL A 297 -6.66 21.02 1.58
C VAL A 297 -6.25 22.48 1.69
N ARG A 298 -5.33 22.78 2.60
CA ARG A 298 -4.75 24.13 2.72
C ARG A 298 -3.69 24.28 1.63
N LEU A 299 -3.84 25.32 0.82
CA LEU A 299 -2.92 25.65 -0.24
C LEU A 299 -2.15 26.94 0.11
N THR A 300 -0.83 26.84 0.16
CA THR A 300 0.06 27.99 0.36
C THR A 300 0.38 28.60 -1.01
N PRO A 301 0.22 29.92 -1.20
CA PRO A 301 0.60 30.54 -2.48
C PRO A 301 2.07 30.33 -2.79
N ILE A 302 2.36 29.93 -4.05
CA ILE A 302 3.71 29.85 -4.59
C ILE A 302 3.80 30.67 -5.89
N GLY A 303 4.81 31.53 -5.98
CA GLY A 303 5.06 32.38 -7.14
C GLY A 303 5.98 31.75 -8.17
N GLU A 304 6.07 32.41 -9.32
CA GLU A 304 7.06 32.09 -10.36
C GLU A 304 8.49 32.32 -9.84
N ALA A 305 9.41 31.44 -10.21
CA ALA A 305 10.82 31.43 -9.80
C ALA A 305 11.03 31.44 -8.28
N GLN A 306 10.02 31.04 -7.52
CA GLN A 306 10.10 30.95 -6.07
C GLN A 306 10.60 29.57 -5.66
N THR A 307 11.60 29.54 -4.78
CA THR A 307 12.02 28.33 -4.09
C THR A 307 11.43 28.31 -2.69
N VAL A 308 10.74 27.22 -2.36
CA VAL A 308 10.21 26.96 -1.02
C VAL A 308 11.08 25.89 -0.38
N ASN A 309 11.47 26.11 0.88
CA ASN A 309 12.04 25.08 1.73
C ASN A 309 10.89 24.55 2.62
N GLY A 310 10.48 23.31 2.38
CA GLY A 310 9.42 22.62 3.10
C GLY A 310 9.93 21.45 3.91
N GLU A 311 9.05 20.85 4.71
CA GLU A 311 9.33 19.63 5.47
C GLU A 311 8.04 18.80 5.54
N LEU A 312 8.06 17.59 4.98
CA LEU A 312 6.97 16.63 5.18
C LEU A 312 7.08 16.01 6.57
N THR A 313 6.02 16.15 7.35
CA THR A 313 5.91 15.67 8.73
C THR A 313 4.67 14.78 8.90
N ALA A 314 4.60 14.04 10.01
CA ALA A 314 3.43 13.24 10.34
C ALA A 314 2.19 14.10 10.71
N ASP A 315 2.37 15.42 10.84
CA ASP A 315 1.31 16.38 11.13
C ASP A 315 0.68 17.02 9.88
N ASP A 316 1.27 16.76 8.71
CA ASP A 316 0.79 17.30 7.45
C ASP A 316 -0.49 16.63 6.96
N GLN A 317 -1.06 17.22 5.94
CA GLN A 317 -2.25 16.70 5.29
C GLN A 317 -1.93 15.35 4.62
N VAL A 318 -2.95 14.54 4.46
CA VAL A 318 -2.80 13.21 3.87
C VAL A 318 -3.67 13.02 2.65
N GLN A 319 -3.13 12.30 1.67
CA GLN A 319 -3.85 11.85 0.48
C GLN A 319 -3.81 10.33 0.38
N ALA A 320 -4.92 9.73 -0.04
CA ALA A 320 -4.95 8.29 -0.31
C ALA A 320 -4.35 7.98 -1.67
N GLY A 321 -3.40 7.07 -1.71
CA GLY A 321 -2.88 6.50 -2.94
C GLY A 321 -3.76 5.41 -3.53
N ALA A 322 -3.56 5.09 -4.81
CA ALA A 322 -4.25 4.00 -5.48
C ALA A 322 -3.90 2.61 -4.92
N ASP A 323 -2.78 2.48 -4.26
CA ASP A 323 -2.27 1.29 -3.59
C ASP A 323 -2.86 1.05 -2.19
N SER A 324 -3.86 1.87 -1.79
CA SER A 324 -4.48 1.86 -0.46
C SER A 324 -3.55 2.30 0.68
N ASN A 325 -2.43 2.94 0.36
CA ASN A 325 -1.59 3.64 1.32
C ASN A 325 -2.01 5.11 1.43
N THR A 326 -1.48 5.77 2.44
CA THR A 326 -1.70 7.20 2.67
C THR A 326 -0.35 7.90 2.61
N TYR A 327 -0.32 9.04 1.93
CA TYR A 327 0.87 9.83 1.70
C TYR A 327 0.69 11.22 2.29
N PHE A 328 1.71 11.73 2.97
CA PHE A 328 1.71 13.10 3.48
C PHE A 328 1.94 14.07 2.32
N ILE A 329 1.28 15.21 2.37
CA ILE A 329 1.33 16.23 1.34
C ILE A 329 1.43 17.64 1.92
N ASP A 330 2.25 18.46 1.28
CA ASP A 330 2.18 19.92 1.37
C ASP A 330 1.49 20.47 0.12
N GLY A 331 0.49 21.30 0.32
CA GLY A 331 -0.28 21.90 -0.76
C GLY A 331 0.16 23.33 -1.10
N TYR A 332 0.36 23.59 -2.39
CA TYR A 332 0.65 24.92 -2.91
C TYR A 332 -0.35 25.33 -3.97
N VAL A 333 -0.64 26.61 -4.10
CA VAL A 333 -1.43 27.16 -5.19
C VAL A 333 -0.58 28.08 -6.06
N PHE A 334 -0.49 27.73 -7.34
CA PHE A 334 0.11 28.52 -8.39
C PHE A 334 -0.98 29.15 -9.25
N THR A 335 -0.85 30.44 -9.58
CA THR A 335 -1.83 31.15 -10.42
C THR A 335 -1.14 31.64 -11.70
N THR A 336 -1.71 31.30 -12.85
CA THR A 336 -1.27 31.81 -14.14
C THR A 336 -2.37 32.66 -14.80
N THR A 337 -1.97 33.75 -15.45
CA THR A 337 -2.87 34.62 -16.22
C THR A 337 -2.86 34.33 -17.72
N ALA A 338 -1.90 33.50 -18.20
CA ALA A 338 -1.75 33.14 -19.59
C ALA A 338 -2.11 31.67 -19.84
N PRO A 339 -2.81 31.36 -20.95
CA PRO A 339 -2.96 29.98 -21.40
C PRO A 339 -1.66 29.49 -22.03
N ASN A 340 -1.52 28.15 -22.12
CA ASN A 340 -0.35 27.47 -22.67
C ASN A 340 0.99 27.84 -21.99
N THR A 341 0.91 28.19 -20.69
CA THR A 341 2.11 28.42 -19.87
C THR A 341 2.82 27.08 -19.67
N THR A 342 4.13 27.06 -19.96
CA THR A 342 4.96 25.89 -19.71
C THR A 342 5.62 26.01 -18.33
N LEU A 343 5.62 24.91 -17.57
CA LEU A 343 6.13 24.83 -16.20
C LEU A 343 7.24 23.78 -16.09
N ALA A 344 8.23 24.08 -15.27
CA ALA A 344 9.08 23.10 -14.61
C ALA A 344 8.83 23.21 -13.11
N ILE A 345 8.40 22.12 -12.50
CA ILE A 345 8.21 22.00 -11.04
C ILE A 345 9.24 20.99 -10.54
N ASP A 346 10.23 21.49 -9.82
CA ASP A 346 11.39 20.75 -9.34
C ASP A 346 11.29 20.56 -7.83
N MET A 347 11.26 19.31 -7.38
CA MET A 347 11.26 18.97 -5.95
C MET A 347 12.45 18.08 -5.64
N ARG A 348 13.23 18.44 -4.61
CA ARG A 348 14.45 17.71 -4.21
C ARG A 348 14.45 17.42 -2.72
N SER A 349 14.90 16.23 -2.36
CA SER A 349 15.12 15.82 -0.99
C SER A 349 16.33 14.91 -0.85
N ALA A 350 17.13 15.14 0.19
CA ALA A 350 18.19 14.20 0.59
C ALA A 350 17.69 13.11 1.54
N ARG A 351 16.37 13.08 1.84
CA ARG A 351 15.78 12.25 2.90
C ARG A 351 14.84 11.19 2.39
N PHE A 352 14.13 11.45 1.30
CA PHE A 352 13.10 10.58 0.76
C PHE A 352 13.01 10.72 -0.77
N ASN A 353 12.40 9.75 -1.43
CA ASN A 353 12.05 9.82 -2.83
C ASN A 353 10.87 10.79 -3.00
N THR A 354 11.10 11.92 -3.71
CA THR A 354 10.10 12.98 -3.86
C THR A 354 9.03 12.60 -4.86
N GLN A 355 7.85 13.23 -4.73
CA GLN A 355 6.77 13.14 -5.70
C GLN A 355 6.07 14.49 -5.83
N VAL A 356 5.89 14.95 -7.06
CA VAL A 356 5.12 16.15 -7.39
C VAL A 356 3.85 15.76 -8.13
N LEU A 357 2.71 16.32 -7.69
CA LEU A 357 1.44 16.17 -8.39
C LEU A 357 0.90 17.56 -8.73
N LEU A 358 0.42 17.73 -9.97
CA LEU A 358 -0.15 18.97 -10.47
C LEU A 358 -1.63 18.78 -10.80
N PHE A 359 -2.48 19.66 -10.23
CA PHE A 359 -3.93 19.63 -10.43
C PHE A 359 -4.42 20.97 -10.94
N ARG A 360 -5.42 20.95 -11.82
CA ARG A 360 -6.22 22.13 -12.16
C ARG A 360 -7.33 22.30 -11.14
N ILE A 361 -7.54 23.54 -10.68
CA ILE A 361 -8.63 23.91 -9.79
C ILE A 361 -9.77 24.48 -10.63
N GLN A 362 -10.94 23.83 -10.63
CA GLN A 362 -12.14 24.32 -11.31
C GLN A 362 -13.37 24.13 -10.42
N ASN A 363 -14.08 25.22 -10.09
CA ASN A 363 -15.29 25.18 -9.26
C ASN A 363 -15.09 24.43 -7.92
N GLY A 364 -13.91 24.54 -7.31
CA GLY A 364 -13.57 23.83 -6.09
C GLY A 364 -13.20 22.34 -6.27
N ALA A 365 -13.17 21.84 -7.50
CA ALA A 365 -12.73 20.48 -7.80
C ALA A 365 -11.29 20.46 -8.32
N LEU A 366 -10.55 19.40 -7.97
CA LEU A 366 -9.19 19.15 -8.42
C LEU A 366 -9.21 18.10 -9.55
N THR A 367 -8.60 18.44 -10.69
CA THR A 367 -8.37 17.51 -11.81
C THR A 367 -6.87 17.37 -12.01
N GLN A 368 -6.33 16.16 -11.85
CA GLN A 368 -4.91 15.91 -12.05
C GLN A 368 -4.55 16.09 -13.53
N ILE A 369 -3.45 16.80 -13.79
CA ILE A 369 -2.94 17.10 -15.13
C ILE A 369 -1.48 16.70 -15.33
N GLY A 370 -0.78 16.33 -14.26
CA GLY A 370 0.58 15.81 -14.32
C GLY A 370 1.07 15.31 -12.98
N GLN A 371 2.10 14.47 -13.02
CA GLN A 371 2.83 13.97 -11.85
C GLN A 371 4.24 13.58 -12.25
N ASP A 372 5.15 13.56 -11.27
CA ASP A 372 6.50 13.07 -11.44
C ASP A 372 7.11 12.64 -10.10
N ASP A 373 7.93 11.58 -10.09
CA ASP A 373 8.65 11.16 -8.88
C ASP A 373 10.17 10.96 -9.06
N ASP A 374 10.67 10.64 -10.26
CA ASP A 374 12.05 10.23 -10.46
C ASP A 374 12.79 10.93 -11.61
N THR A 375 12.19 11.92 -12.32
CA THR A 375 12.80 12.49 -13.52
C THR A 375 13.79 13.62 -13.25
N GLY A 376 13.94 14.06 -12.01
CA GLY A 376 14.83 15.18 -11.63
C GLY A 376 16.30 14.97 -11.98
N ALA A 377 16.74 13.74 -12.17
CA ALA A 377 18.13 13.38 -12.49
C ALA A 377 18.34 12.89 -13.93
N TYR A 378 17.38 13.04 -14.84
CA TYR A 378 17.60 12.64 -16.24
C TYR A 378 18.78 13.36 -16.88
N GLY A 379 19.63 12.58 -17.57
CA GLY A 379 20.88 13.04 -18.17
C GLY A 379 22.12 12.53 -17.45
N SER A 380 22.00 11.85 -16.30
CA SER A 380 23.13 11.19 -15.64
C SER A 380 22.84 9.72 -15.38
N LEU A 381 23.33 8.84 -16.25
CA LEU A 381 23.34 7.39 -16.05
C LEU A 381 24.22 6.95 -14.86
N THR A 382 24.88 7.88 -14.17
CA THR A 382 25.80 7.62 -13.07
C THR A 382 25.23 8.02 -11.70
N SER A 383 24.06 8.68 -11.63
CA SER A 383 23.41 9.01 -10.37
C SER A 383 22.72 7.77 -9.81
N ALA A 384 23.27 7.22 -8.73
CA ALA A 384 22.69 6.08 -8.02
C ALA A 384 21.41 6.42 -7.23
N ASN A 385 21.00 7.70 -7.21
CA ASN A 385 19.85 8.21 -6.46
C ASN A 385 19.01 9.11 -7.36
N ASN A 386 18.21 8.50 -8.23
CA ASN A 386 17.19 9.20 -9.01
C ASN A 386 15.91 9.29 -8.18
N THR A 387 15.92 10.14 -7.16
CA THR A 387 14.82 10.29 -6.18
C THR A 387 14.28 11.73 -6.14
N ASP A 388 14.73 12.59 -7.04
CA ASP A 388 14.23 13.96 -7.19
C ASP A 388 13.20 14.04 -8.32
N SER A 389 12.15 14.81 -8.14
CA SER A 389 11.09 15.01 -9.14
C SER A 389 11.37 16.24 -9.99
N LEU A 390 11.10 16.14 -11.30
CA LEU A 390 11.04 17.27 -12.23
C LEU A 390 9.82 17.14 -13.13
N LEU A 391 8.70 17.67 -12.71
CA LEU A 391 7.50 17.70 -13.54
C LEU A 391 7.57 18.82 -14.56
N LEU A 392 7.63 18.45 -15.83
CA LEU A 392 7.52 19.35 -16.98
C LEU A 392 6.08 19.30 -17.51
N ALA A 393 5.36 20.41 -17.48
CA ALA A 393 3.96 20.44 -17.88
C ALA A 393 3.61 21.68 -18.72
N THR A 394 2.63 21.52 -19.62
CA THR A 394 1.99 22.66 -20.30
C THR A 394 0.62 22.89 -19.69
N ILE A 395 0.41 24.07 -19.14
CA ILE A 395 -0.86 24.48 -18.54
C ILE A 395 -1.79 25.03 -19.64
N PRO A 396 -2.94 24.39 -19.92
CA PRO A 396 -3.75 24.70 -21.10
C PRO A 396 -4.56 26.01 -20.97
N ALA A 397 -4.78 26.52 -19.77
CA ALA A 397 -5.63 27.70 -19.55
C ALA A 397 -5.16 28.52 -18.37
N ALA A 398 -5.45 29.83 -18.40
CA ALA A 398 -5.31 30.68 -17.22
C ALA A 398 -6.18 30.18 -16.06
N GLY A 399 -5.72 30.36 -14.83
CA GLY A 399 -6.43 29.96 -13.62
C GLY A 399 -5.53 29.56 -12.47
N GLN A 400 -6.12 28.89 -11.49
CA GLN A 400 -5.42 28.37 -10.32
C GLN A 400 -5.12 26.88 -10.49
N TYR A 401 -3.95 26.50 -10.02
CA TYR A 401 -3.44 25.12 -10.05
C TYR A 401 -2.91 24.76 -8.68
N ALA A 402 -3.25 23.56 -8.21
CA ALA A 402 -2.66 23.03 -6.99
C ALA A 402 -1.43 22.17 -7.33
N ILE A 403 -0.36 22.40 -6.59
CA ILE A 403 0.86 21.58 -6.62
C ILE A 403 0.93 20.88 -5.27
N PHE A 404 1.01 19.56 -5.28
CA PHE A 404 1.24 18.80 -4.06
C PHE A 404 2.67 18.28 -4.07
N ALA A 405 3.43 18.71 -3.06
CA ALA A 405 4.71 18.14 -2.70
C ALA A 405 4.47 16.94 -1.80
N SER A 406 4.94 15.77 -2.20
CA SER A 406 4.71 14.50 -1.52
C SER A 406 5.96 13.61 -1.60
N SER A 407 5.82 12.38 -1.17
CA SER A 407 6.84 11.33 -1.31
C SER A 407 6.24 10.10 -1.99
N SER A 408 7.00 9.43 -2.85
CA SER A 408 6.68 8.09 -3.35
C SER A 408 7.06 7.00 -2.34
N ASP A 409 7.87 7.32 -1.32
CA ASP A 409 8.17 6.43 -0.21
C ASP A 409 6.98 6.32 0.74
N GLN A 410 6.75 5.11 1.22
CA GLN A 410 5.64 4.86 2.13
C GLN A 410 5.90 5.39 3.54
N GLN A 411 4.95 6.17 4.09
CA GLN A 411 4.84 6.51 5.51
C GLN A 411 6.06 7.23 6.11
N ALA A 412 6.59 6.73 7.23
CA ALA A 412 7.69 7.35 7.96
C ALA A 412 8.99 7.50 7.16
N ASN A 413 9.16 6.73 6.08
CA ASN A 413 10.31 6.87 5.18
C ASN A 413 10.19 8.08 4.26
N GLY A 414 8.96 8.54 3.99
CA GLY A 414 8.66 9.71 3.16
C GLY A 414 8.62 11.03 3.92
N LEU A 415 9.21 11.12 5.12
CA LEU A 415 9.23 12.32 5.94
C LEU A 415 10.60 13.01 5.93
N GLY A 416 10.61 14.33 5.94
CA GLY A 416 11.82 15.15 6.01
C GLY A 416 11.75 16.42 5.20
N THR A 417 12.87 17.12 5.15
CA THR A 417 13.01 18.40 4.45
C THR A 417 13.12 18.22 2.93
N TYR A 418 12.55 19.16 2.20
CA TYR A 418 12.65 19.25 0.74
C TYR A 418 12.79 20.69 0.25
N THR A 419 13.16 20.86 -1.02
CA THR A 419 13.05 22.12 -1.73
C THR A 419 12.08 21.94 -2.89
N LEU A 420 11.20 22.94 -3.11
CA LEU A 420 10.26 22.99 -4.24
C LEU A 420 10.47 24.28 -5.00
N ASN A 421 10.69 24.19 -6.32
CA ASN A 421 10.82 25.33 -7.22
C ASN A 421 9.79 25.26 -8.35
N VAL A 422 9.20 26.39 -8.71
CA VAL A 422 8.29 26.54 -9.85
C VAL A 422 8.85 27.56 -10.81
N THR A 423 9.20 27.14 -12.03
CA THR A 423 9.72 28.02 -13.09
C THR A 423 8.78 27.95 -14.29
N THR A 424 8.47 29.13 -14.86
CA THR A 424 7.59 29.23 -16.04
C THR A 424 8.40 29.50 -17.30
N ASN A 425 7.77 29.25 -18.46
CA ASN A 425 8.31 29.57 -19.79
C ASN A 425 9.66 28.92 -20.10
N VAL A 426 9.90 27.72 -19.53
CA VAL A 426 11.14 26.96 -19.69
C VAL A 426 11.21 26.17 -21.00
N MET A 427 10.10 26.09 -21.76
CA MET A 427 10.01 25.26 -22.96
C MET A 427 9.82 26.11 -24.21
N GLN A 428 10.49 25.70 -25.27
CA GLN A 428 10.38 26.28 -26.63
C GLN A 428 9.49 25.38 -27.50
N GLN A 429 8.89 25.91 -28.55
CA GLN A 429 8.13 25.11 -29.51
C GLN A 429 9.01 24.62 -30.67
N ILE A 430 8.82 23.35 -31.06
CA ILE A 430 9.39 22.76 -32.26
C ILE A 430 8.28 22.12 -33.10
N SER A 431 8.36 22.20 -34.41
CA SER A 431 7.40 21.62 -35.35
C SER A 431 7.99 20.47 -36.14
N TYR A 432 7.14 19.56 -36.64
CA TYR A 432 7.59 18.52 -37.55
C TYR A 432 8.27 19.11 -38.83
N GLY A 433 9.41 18.54 -39.19
CA GLY A 433 10.25 19.00 -40.29
C GLY A 433 11.20 20.14 -39.92
N GLN A 434 11.14 20.63 -38.68
CA GLN A 434 12.04 21.68 -38.19
C GLN A 434 13.37 21.09 -37.70
N THR A 435 14.42 21.83 -37.92
CA THR A 435 15.72 21.66 -37.25
C THR A 435 16.05 22.96 -36.51
N VAL A 436 16.30 22.84 -35.21
CA VAL A 436 16.69 23.95 -34.32
C VAL A 436 18.18 23.83 -34.05
N ASN A 437 18.92 24.94 -34.26
CA ASN A 437 20.30 25.07 -33.81
C ASN A 437 20.27 25.81 -32.47
N GLY A 438 20.47 25.04 -31.38
CA GLY A 438 20.46 25.54 -30.02
C GLY A 438 21.85 25.61 -29.41
N GLN A 439 21.89 26.05 -28.17
CA GLN A 439 23.10 26.09 -27.36
C GLN A 439 22.78 25.83 -25.91
N ILE A 440 23.28 24.75 -25.34
CA ILE A 440 23.27 24.51 -23.90
C ILE A 440 24.19 25.57 -23.25
N ALA A 441 23.63 26.37 -22.35
CA ALA A 441 24.29 27.46 -21.65
C ALA A 441 24.21 27.27 -20.10
N VAL A 442 25.06 27.99 -19.38
CA VAL A 442 25.05 27.97 -17.90
C VAL A 442 23.80 28.64 -17.29
N THR A 443 23.04 29.36 -18.10
CA THR A 443 21.79 30.04 -17.74
C THR A 443 20.57 29.19 -17.94
N ASP A 444 20.71 28.03 -18.62
CA ASP A 444 19.58 27.12 -18.86
C ASP A 444 19.17 26.38 -17.60
N TYR A 445 17.99 25.80 -17.65
CA TYR A 445 17.50 25.03 -16.54
C TYR A 445 18.47 23.90 -16.16
N LYS A 446 18.80 23.78 -14.88
CA LYS A 446 19.76 22.81 -14.37
C LYS A 446 19.07 21.80 -13.46
N ASN A 447 19.04 20.54 -13.86
CA ASN A 447 18.43 19.48 -13.07
C ASN A 447 19.26 19.08 -11.83
N SER A 448 18.74 18.14 -11.01
CA SER A 448 19.43 17.67 -9.82
C SER A 448 20.72 16.88 -10.11
N ALA A 449 20.86 16.31 -11.30
CA ALA A 449 22.09 15.68 -11.77
C ALA A 449 23.19 16.67 -12.21
N ASN A 450 22.96 17.96 -12.04
CA ASN A 450 23.84 19.04 -12.50
C ASN A 450 23.99 19.11 -14.02
N THR A 451 23.00 18.69 -14.80
CA THR A 451 22.97 18.76 -16.25
C THR A 451 22.06 19.90 -16.69
N TYR A 452 22.50 20.69 -17.65
CA TYR A 452 21.72 21.78 -18.25
C TYR A 452 20.80 21.23 -19.33
N LEU A 453 19.54 21.70 -19.38
CA LEU A 453 18.49 21.20 -20.26
C LEU A 453 17.95 22.32 -21.14
N ASP A 454 17.86 22.06 -22.45
CA ASP A 454 16.97 22.78 -23.35
C ASP A 454 15.71 21.92 -23.60
N ILE A 455 14.55 22.50 -23.39
CA ILE A 455 13.29 21.78 -23.37
C ILE A 455 12.39 22.30 -24.49
N TYR A 456 11.84 21.36 -25.28
CA TYR A 456 10.99 21.67 -26.42
C TYR A 456 9.66 20.98 -26.32
N THR A 457 8.59 21.62 -26.83
CA THR A 457 7.26 21.02 -26.93
C THR A 457 6.82 20.93 -28.38
N PHE A 458 6.07 19.88 -28.70
CA PHE A 458 5.35 19.76 -29.98
C PHE A 458 3.99 19.09 -29.76
N THR A 459 3.08 19.29 -30.73
CA THR A 459 1.80 18.60 -30.73
C THR A 459 1.88 17.39 -31.63
N GLY A 460 1.54 16.21 -31.09
CA GLY A 460 1.48 14.94 -31.80
C GLY A 460 0.09 14.34 -31.81
N VAL A 461 -0.19 13.49 -32.79
CA VAL A 461 -1.48 12.78 -32.91
C VAL A 461 -1.23 11.27 -32.77
N ILE A 462 -2.16 10.58 -32.14
CA ILE A 462 -2.12 9.12 -31.98
C ILE A 462 -1.81 8.41 -33.31
N ASN A 463 -0.93 7.42 -33.27
CA ASN A 463 -0.43 6.63 -34.42
C ASN A 463 0.56 7.35 -35.35
N GLU A 464 0.91 8.58 -35.10
CA GLU A 464 2.08 9.17 -35.79
C GLU A 464 3.35 8.45 -35.35
N THR A 465 4.26 8.25 -36.32
CA THR A 465 5.60 7.75 -36.04
C THR A 465 6.60 8.87 -36.31
N LEU A 466 7.46 9.12 -35.35
CA LEU A 466 8.41 10.23 -35.41
C LEU A 466 9.85 9.75 -35.21
N ARG A 467 10.78 10.62 -35.63
CA ARG A 467 12.21 10.53 -35.36
C ARG A 467 12.66 11.83 -34.72
N ILE A 468 13.50 11.72 -33.70
CA ILE A 468 14.18 12.88 -33.08
C ILE A 468 15.67 12.64 -33.18
N GLY A 469 16.40 13.60 -33.73
CA GLY A 469 17.87 13.55 -33.78
C GLY A 469 18.46 14.73 -33.04
N LEU A 470 19.45 14.48 -32.19
CA LEU A 470 20.22 15.49 -31.48
C LEU A 470 21.70 15.25 -31.73
N SER A 471 22.40 16.27 -32.22
CA SER A 471 23.82 16.19 -32.54
C SER A 471 24.60 17.37 -31.99
N SER A 472 25.80 17.11 -31.48
CA SER A 472 26.76 18.14 -31.05
C SER A 472 28.18 17.76 -31.44
N ALA A 473 28.95 18.77 -31.77
CA ALA A 473 30.40 18.60 -32.01
C ALA A 473 31.24 18.79 -30.73
N VAL A 474 30.61 19.18 -29.61
CA VAL A 474 31.33 19.63 -28.41
C VAL A 474 30.97 18.84 -27.14
N PHE A 475 29.87 18.11 -27.15
CA PHE A 475 29.48 17.24 -26.03
C PHE A 475 28.81 15.96 -26.54
N ASP A 476 28.82 14.92 -25.71
CA ASP A 476 28.06 13.71 -25.88
C ASP A 476 26.58 14.04 -25.62
N SER A 477 25.71 13.88 -26.64
CA SER A 477 24.34 14.33 -26.58
C SER A 477 23.42 13.26 -25.98
N PHE A 478 22.36 13.69 -25.30
CA PHE A 478 21.32 12.81 -24.76
C PHE A 478 19.95 13.41 -25.05
N VAL A 479 19.07 12.64 -25.68
CA VAL A 479 17.71 13.09 -26.05
C VAL A 479 16.66 12.26 -25.34
N ILE A 480 15.65 12.93 -24.79
CA ILE A 480 14.53 12.28 -24.10
C ILE A 480 13.23 12.76 -24.73
N LEU A 481 12.28 11.84 -24.92
CA LEU A 481 10.89 12.11 -25.30
C LEU A 481 9.97 11.69 -24.17
N GLN A 482 9.09 12.60 -23.72
CA GLN A 482 8.08 12.33 -22.71
C GLN A 482 6.75 13.03 -23.02
N ASP A 483 5.71 12.69 -22.30
CA ASP A 483 4.43 13.42 -22.25
C ASP A 483 4.32 14.24 -20.95
N ASN A 484 3.16 14.82 -20.67
CA ASN A 484 2.94 15.61 -19.44
C ASN A 484 2.91 14.76 -18.15
N ASP A 485 2.88 13.45 -18.28
CA ASP A 485 2.92 12.53 -17.13
C ASP A 485 4.37 12.27 -16.66
N GLY A 486 5.35 12.56 -17.54
CA GLY A 486 6.77 12.62 -17.25
C GLY A 486 7.46 11.28 -17.01
N ASP A 487 6.89 10.37 -16.27
CA ASP A 487 7.52 9.12 -15.81
C ASP A 487 6.68 7.88 -16.13
N PRO A 488 7.29 6.84 -16.71
CA PRO A 488 8.62 6.82 -17.35
C PRO A 488 8.63 7.58 -18.67
N PRO A 489 9.81 8.03 -19.16
CA PRO A 489 9.90 8.66 -20.48
C PRO A 489 9.43 7.71 -21.57
N LEU A 490 8.83 8.25 -22.62
CA LEU A 490 8.32 7.47 -23.74
C LEU A 490 9.45 6.84 -24.55
N ALA A 491 10.56 7.55 -24.70
CA ALA A 491 11.79 7.08 -25.35
C ALA A 491 12.97 7.98 -24.98
N PHE A 492 14.17 7.45 -25.04
CA PHE A 492 15.44 8.21 -24.92
C PHE A 492 16.54 7.54 -25.71
N ASP A 493 17.60 8.29 -25.97
CA ASP A 493 18.81 7.80 -26.65
C ASP A 493 20.02 8.67 -26.34
N ASP A 494 21.22 8.04 -26.35
CA ASP A 494 22.49 8.71 -26.15
C ASP A 494 23.44 8.63 -27.37
N ASN A 495 23.40 7.56 -28.18
CA ASN A 495 24.42 7.29 -29.20
C ASN A 495 23.90 6.69 -30.52
N ALA A 496 22.59 6.43 -30.69
CA ALA A 496 22.07 5.79 -31.91
C ALA A 496 22.14 6.70 -33.16
N GLY A 497 22.45 7.98 -32.98
CA GLY A 497 22.74 8.93 -34.08
C GLY A 497 24.14 8.78 -34.71
N GLY A 498 25.00 7.97 -34.10
CA GLY A 498 26.38 7.72 -34.50
C GLY A 498 27.39 8.61 -33.80
N GLY A 499 28.46 8.01 -33.29
CA GLY A 499 29.46 8.72 -32.47
C GLY A 499 28.86 9.13 -31.12
N PHE A 500 28.87 10.40 -30.82
CA PHE A 500 28.28 11.02 -29.63
C PHE A 500 26.91 11.71 -29.91
N ASN A 501 26.27 11.35 -31.03
CA ASN A 501 24.98 11.91 -31.39
C ASN A 501 23.85 10.98 -30.99
N SER A 502 22.78 11.53 -30.46
CA SER A 502 21.59 10.78 -30.04
C SER A 502 20.53 10.74 -31.14
N GLN A 503 19.81 9.64 -31.24
CA GLN A 503 18.67 9.55 -32.15
C GLN A 503 17.59 8.57 -31.66
N ILE A 504 16.42 9.05 -31.34
CA ILE A 504 15.22 8.26 -31.30
C ILE A 504 14.83 7.96 -32.75
N THR A 505 15.20 6.77 -33.24
CA THR A 505 15.12 6.45 -34.68
C THR A 505 13.71 6.29 -35.19
N SER A 506 12.80 5.78 -34.34
CA SER A 506 11.38 5.58 -34.65
C SER A 506 10.59 5.39 -33.36
N HIS A 507 9.67 6.31 -33.06
CA HIS A 507 8.73 6.18 -31.96
C HIS A 507 7.31 6.43 -32.45
N ARG A 508 6.36 5.52 -32.09
CA ARG A 508 4.94 5.66 -32.41
C ARG A 508 4.21 6.26 -31.22
N LEU A 509 3.51 7.35 -31.43
CA LEU A 509 2.68 7.98 -30.40
C LEU A 509 1.43 7.14 -30.12
N MET A 510 1.19 6.85 -28.86
CA MET A 510 0.06 6.06 -28.39
C MET A 510 -1.14 6.92 -27.96
N THR A 511 -0.95 8.23 -27.86
CA THR A 511 -1.95 9.25 -27.50
C THR A 511 -1.82 10.45 -28.41
N SER A 512 -2.84 11.33 -28.38
CA SER A 512 -2.75 12.66 -29.00
C SER A 512 -2.59 13.71 -27.91
N GLY A 513 -1.75 14.72 -28.12
CA GLY A 513 -1.53 15.77 -27.15
C GLY A 513 -0.22 16.50 -27.32
N THR A 514 0.21 17.17 -26.26
CA THR A 514 1.51 17.83 -26.16
C THR A 514 2.56 16.84 -25.69
N PHE A 515 3.68 16.80 -26.38
CA PHE A 515 4.87 16.01 -26.06
C PHE A 515 6.03 16.93 -25.79
N ILE A 516 6.99 16.44 -25.00
CA ILE A 516 8.17 17.18 -24.54
C ILE A 516 9.42 16.46 -25.06
N ILE A 517 10.34 17.23 -25.64
CA ILE A 517 11.68 16.76 -26.00
C ILE A 517 12.68 17.50 -25.13
N ILE A 518 13.53 16.76 -24.43
CA ILE A 518 14.64 17.30 -23.66
C ILE A 518 15.93 17.05 -24.44
N ALA A 519 16.62 18.13 -24.77
CA ALA A 519 17.97 18.12 -25.35
C ALA A 519 18.97 18.45 -24.23
N THR A 520 19.93 17.56 -24.01
CA THR A 520 20.86 17.70 -22.89
C THR A 520 22.21 17.04 -23.20
N PRO A 521 23.33 17.48 -22.61
CA PRO A 521 24.55 16.70 -22.55
C PRO A 521 24.39 15.45 -21.68
N PHE A 522 25.05 14.37 -22.07
CA PHE A 522 25.13 13.16 -21.23
C PHE A 522 25.93 13.39 -19.94
N GLU A 523 27.00 14.20 -20.02
CA GLU A 523 27.84 14.51 -18.87
C GLU A 523 27.38 15.77 -18.13
N PRO A 524 27.44 15.81 -16.79
CA PRO A 524 27.11 16.99 -16.01
C PRO A 524 27.97 18.22 -16.32
N ASN A 525 27.38 19.41 -16.13
CA ASN A 525 28.05 20.72 -16.29
C ASN A 525 28.66 21.00 -17.69
N ARG A 526 28.26 20.23 -18.71
CA ARG A 526 28.68 20.50 -20.10
C ARG A 526 27.76 21.56 -20.71
N THR A 527 28.37 22.37 -21.58
CA THR A 527 27.68 23.38 -22.38
C THR A 527 28.19 23.35 -23.82
N GLY A 528 27.45 23.86 -24.78
CA GLY A 528 27.87 23.92 -26.16
C GLY A 528 26.72 23.95 -27.16
N ALA A 529 27.09 24.19 -28.44
CA ALA A 529 26.13 24.21 -29.53
C ALA A 529 25.66 22.80 -29.90
N TYR A 530 24.40 22.68 -30.33
CA TYR A 530 23.80 21.45 -30.83
C TYR A 530 22.83 21.73 -31.97
N SER A 531 22.39 20.65 -32.63
CA SER A 531 21.31 20.67 -33.61
C SER A 531 20.29 19.63 -33.26
N LEU A 532 19.03 20.05 -33.07
CA LEU A 532 17.86 19.19 -32.74
C LEU A 532 16.93 19.15 -33.94
N SER A 533 16.55 17.96 -34.40
CA SER A 533 15.60 17.76 -35.51
C SER A 533 14.40 16.89 -35.08
N LEU A 534 13.21 17.30 -35.51
CA LEU A 534 11.96 16.53 -35.30
C LEU A 534 11.34 16.18 -36.67
N THR A 535 11.25 14.90 -36.97
CA THR A 535 10.75 14.43 -38.25
C THR A 535 9.56 13.49 -38.09
N ARG A 536 8.48 13.72 -38.84
CA ARG A 536 7.37 12.77 -38.96
C ARG A 536 7.71 11.73 -40.02
N LEU A 537 7.74 10.45 -39.67
CA LEU A 537 8.09 9.34 -40.58
C LEU A 537 6.87 8.78 -41.29
N SER A 538 5.75 8.65 -40.61
CA SER A 538 4.48 8.18 -41.21
C SER A 538 3.27 8.65 -40.40
N THR A 539 2.16 8.83 -41.12
CA THR A 539 0.82 8.92 -40.56
C THR A 539 0.08 7.66 -40.98
N THR A 540 0.11 6.59 -40.22
CA THR A 540 -0.65 5.38 -40.58
C THR A 540 -2.11 5.61 -40.22
N ALA A 541 -2.95 5.88 -41.22
CA ALA A 541 -4.39 5.76 -41.05
C ALA A 541 -4.70 4.32 -40.66
N ILE A 542 -5.42 4.11 -39.55
CA ILE A 542 -5.87 2.78 -39.16
C ILE A 542 -6.86 2.31 -40.21
N ASN A 543 -6.52 1.29 -40.99
CA ASN A 543 -7.49 0.48 -41.67
C ASN A 543 -8.13 -0.43 -40.60
N PRO A 544 -9.46 -0.41 -40.35
CA PRO A 544 -10.08 -1.24 -39.34
C PRO A 544 -10.28 -2.68 -39.85
N GLY A 545 -9.21 -3.37 -40.10
CA GLY A 545 -9.21 -4.74 -40.57
C GLY A 545 -7.80 -5.34 -40.45
N GLY A 546 -7.59 -6.01 -39.36
CA GLY A 546 -6.60 -7.06 -39.10
C GLY A 546 -5.14 -6.77 -39.47
N ASP A 547 -4.24 -6.76 -38.47
CA ASP A 547 -3.17 -7.76 -38.43
C ASP A 547 -2.17 -7.53 -37.28
N GLN A 548 -1.85 -8.63 -36.64
CA GLN A 548 -0.61 -9.09 -36.00
C GLN A 548 0.36 -8.04 -35.40
N LEU A 549 0.44 -8.10 -34.07
CA LEU A 549 1.50 -7.51 -33.27
C LEU A 549 2.85 -8.12 -33.63
N ASN A 550 3.72 -7.40 -34.31
CA ASN A 550 5.15 -7.69 -34.35
C ASN A 550 5.87 -6.81 -33.34
N LEU A 551 6.19 -7.36 -32.19
CA LEU A 551 7.11 -6.78 -31.22
C LEU A 551 8.54 -6.87 -31.77
N VAL A 552 9.02 -5.82 -32.41
CA VAL A 552 10.44 -5.68 -32.73
C VAL A 552 11.12 -5.05 -31.51
N GLY A 553 11.80 -5.88 -30.74
CA GLY A 553 12.69 -5.40 -29.67
C GLY A 553 13.86 -4.64 -30.28
N GLY A 554 13.97 -3.35 -29.97
CA GLY A 554 15.14 -2.55 -30.27
C GLY A 554 16.34 -3.09 -29.48
N LYS A 555 17.33 -3.67 -30.17
CA LYS A 555 18.64 -3.95 -29.57
C LYS A 555 19.43 -2.67 -29.54
N SER A 556 19.75 -2.17 -28.35
CA SER A 556 20.81 -1.19 -28.14
C SER A 556 22.14 -1.79 -28.62
N SER A 557 22.77 -1.17 -29.64
CA SER A 557 24.12 -1.54 -30.09
C SER A 557 25.13 -0.71 -29.30
N VAL A 558 25.78 -1.35 -28.34
CA VAL A 558 26.92 -0.77 -27.62
C VAL A 558 28.12 -0.68 -28.58
N GLY A 559 28.64 0.54 -28.81
CA GLY A 559 29.86 0.75 -29.57
C GLY A 559 31.07 0.11 -28.90
N PRO A 560 32.11 -0.26 -29.68
CA PRO A 560 33.25 -0.98 -29.15
C PRO A 560 34.11 -0.06 -28.26
N GLY A 561 34.16 -0.34 -26.97
CA GLY A 561 35.06 0.34 -26.04
C GLY A 561 34.61 0.50 -24.61
N ARG A 562 33.42 0.06 -24.24
CA ARG A 562 32.97 0.08 -22.83
C ARG A 562 32.58 -1.32 -22.36
N ASN A 563 32.97 -1.60 -21.12
CA ASN A 563 32.68 -2.86 -20.39
C ASN A 563 31.17 -3.15 -20.35
N PRO A 564 30.71 -4.40 -20.52
CA PRO A 564 29.29 -4.76 -20.59
C PRO A 564 28.59 -4.83 -19.22
N GLU A 565 29.03 -4.07 -18.24
CA GLU A 565 28.28 -3.87 -16.98
C GLU A 565 27.38 -2.64 -17.07
N MET A 566 26.60 -2.52 -18.12
CA MET A 566 25.53 -1.55 -18.14
C MET A 566 24.29 -2.14 -17.51
N ALA A 567 23.91 -1.51 -16.41
CA ALA A 567 22.71 -1.77 -15.65
C ALA A 567 21.48 -1.88 -16.57
N THR A 568 20.79 -2.98 -16.44
CA THR A 568 19.43 -3.13 -16.97
C THR A 568 18.56 -2.16 -16.18
N PHE A 569 18.14 -1.06 -16.79
CA PHE A 569 17.17 -0.15 -16.17
C PHE A 569 15.85 -0.91 -16.03
N SER A 570 15.61 -1.38 -14.83
CA SER A 570 14.30 -1.86 -14.40
C SER A 570 13.52 -0.63 -13.96
N PHE A 571 12.80 0.02 -14.87
CA PHE A 571 11.78 0.97 -14.43
C PHE A 571 10.70 0.17 -13.69
N VAL A 572 10.78 0.18 -12.38
CA VAL A 572 9.66 -0.24 -11.54
C VAL A 572 8.58 0.80 -11.80
N ARG A 573 7.47 0.40 -12.40
CA ARG A 573 6.30 1.27 -12.51
C ARG A 573 5.93 1.70 -11.10
N SER A 574 6.18 2.97 -10.78
CA SER A 574 5.62 3.62 -9.62
C SER A 574 4.10 3.40 -9.62
N ALA A 575 3.54 3.05 -8.50
CA ALA A 575 2.11 2.84 -8.39
C ALA A 575 1.41 4.15 -8.75
N ARG A 576 0.75 4.22 -9.90
CA ARG A 576 0.06 5.41 -10.37
C ARG A 576 -0.92 5.88 -9.31
N PHE A 577 -0.73 7.08 -8.81
CA PHE A 577 -1.74 7.76 -8.03
C PHE A 577 -2.99 7.90 -8.88
N ARG A 578 -4.05 7.17 -8.54
CA ARG A 578 -5.39 7.49 -9.00
C ARG A 578 -6.11 8.09 -7.81
N PRO A 579 -6.57 9.35 -7.88
CA PRO A 579 -7.51 9.83 -6.88
C PRO A 579 -8.69 8.85 -6.87
N ALA A 580 -9.05 8.37 -5.69
CA ALA A 580 -10.26 7.58 -5.54
C ALA A 580 -11.40 8.40 -6.14
N SER A 581 -12.05 7.87 -7.18
CA SER A 581 -13.11 8.45 -8.00
C SER A 581 -13.74 9.71 -7.40
N GLU A 582 -13.65 10.83 -8.13
CA GLU A 582 -14.39 12.10 -7.98
C GLU A 582 -14.84 12.41 -6.54
N ARG A 583 -13.91 12.70 -5.65
CA ARG A 583 -14.24 13.27 -4.35
C ARG A 583 -14.16 14.79 -4.46
N GLN A 584 -15.25 15.46 -4.16
CA GLN A 584 -15.23 16.91 -3.99
C GLN A 584 -14.27 17.25 -2.83
N VAL A 585 -13.19 17.94 -3.15
CA VAL A 585 -12.26 18.50 -2.17
C VAL A 585 -12.67 19.96 -1.96
N SER A 586 -12.99 20.34 -0.73
CA SER A 586 -13.24 21.73 -0.40
C SER A 586 -11.90 22.47 -0.31
N ILE A 587 -11.78 23.60 -1.02
CA ILE A 587 -10.59 24.46 -1.01
C ILE A 587 -11.00 25.80 -0.43
N GLU A 588 -10.31 26.24 0.61
CA GLU A 588 -10.35 27.64 1.06
C GLU A 588 -9.13 28.38 0.50
N PRO A 589 -9.33 29.63 0.01
CA PRO A 589 -8.28 30.45 -0.59
C PRO A 589 -7.20 30.92 0.40
#